data_495597ecadf077fb6356912791d622a1
#
_entry.id   495597ecadf077fb6356912791d622a1
#
_cell.length_a   1.000
_cell.length_b   1.000
_cell.length_c   1.000
_cell.angle_alpha   90.00
_cell.angle_beta   90.00
_cell.angle_gamma   90.00
#
_symmetry.space_group_name_H-M   'P 1'
#
loop_
_entity.id
_entity.type
_entity.pdbx_description
1 polymer ?
#
loop_
_entity_poly.entity_id
_entity_poly.type
_entity_poly.pdbx_seq_one_letter_code
_entity_poly.pdbx_strand_id
1 'polypeptide(L)'
;RLSYSDTVILNEVNATLLSNSYEDAVVVSFGSDREIRVVLPVDEGVEVGDQASQAALVGDSIAALLNENSASEVTLLGSDYVSAKVGEELAEQGGLGMLVALAIIMVYIAVRFQFKFSVGAVAALAHDVVITLGIFSIFGIEFNLNTLAALLAIIGYSLNDTIVVSDRIRENFRRMRKGTPIEMVNVSLNQTLSRTLITSFTTLLVLFSVLLIGGETTQGFAIALIIGVVVGTYSSIYVASNVILYMNVTREDLMIPLKEGADLDALP
;
A
#
# COMPACT_ATOMS: atom_id res chain seq x y z
N ARG A 1 -24.03 -8.11 1.82
CA ARG A 1 -23.43 -9.32 1.21
C ARG A 1 -24.49 -10.39 1.06
N LEU A 2 -24.50 -11.07 -0.08
CA LEU A 2 -25.49 -12.07 -0.42
C LEU A 2 -24.80 -13.35 -0.88
N SER A 3 -25.36 -14.50 -0.51
CA SER A 3 -24.91 -15.83 -0.95
C SER A 3 -26.01 -16.51 -1.76
N TYR A 4 -25.61 -17.13 -2.84
CA TYR A 4 -26.47 -17.91 -3.73
C TYR A 4 -26.21 -19.41 -3.55
N SER A 5 -27.24 -20.22 -3.76
CA SER A 5 -27.09 -21.69 -3.78
C SER A 5 -26.23 -22.17 -4.96
N ASP A 6 -26.25 -21.44 -6.08
CA ASP A 6 -25.52 -21.74 -7.31
C ASP A 6 -24.59 -20.60 -7.73
N THR A 7 -23.77 -20.82 -8.78
CA THR A 7 -22.87 -19.80 -9.34
C THR A 7 -23.64 -18.59 -9.85
N VAL A 8 -23.20 -17.40 -9.49
CA VAL A 8 -23.88 -16.14 -9.81
C VAL A 8 -23.35 -15.54 -11.11
N ILE A 9 -24.27 -15.10 -11.96
CA ILE A 9 -23.96 -14.29 -13.14
C ILE A 9 -24.15 -12.81 -12.78
N LEU A 10 -23.05 -12.09 -12.51
CA LEU A 10 -23.09 -10.70 -12.05
C LEU A 10 -23.91 -9.77 -12.95
N ASN A 11 -23.88 -10.00 -14.28
CA ASN A 11 -24.63 -9.17 -15.24
C ASN A 11 -26.15 -9.31 -15.07
N GLU A 12 -26.65 -10.50 -14.71
CA GLU A 12 -28.08 -10.74 -14.47
C GLU A 12 -28.53 -10.06 -13.18
N VAL A 13 -27.73 -10.17 -12.11
CA VAL A 13 -27.98 -9.48 -10.85
C VAL A 13 -28.02 -7.96 -11.05
N ASN A 14 -27.03 -7.42 -11.78
CA ASN A 14 -26.97 -5.99 -12.07
C ASN A 14 -28.18 -5.53 -12.90
N ALA A 15 -28.58 -6.28 -13.92
CA ALA A 15 -29.77 -5.97 -14.73
C ALA A 15 -31.05 -6.00 -13.89
N THR A 16 -31.17 -6.93 -12.96
CA THR A 16 -32.33 -7.04 -12.04
C THR A 16 -32.38 -5.84 -11.10
N LEU A 17 -31.25 -5.42 -10.53
CA LEU A 17 -31.18 -4.23 -9.65
C LEU A 17 -31.50 -2.95 -10.40
N LEU A 18 -30.93 -2.76 -11.59
CA LEU A 18 -31.21 -1.60 -12.46
C LEU A 18 -32.68 -1.47 -12.82
N SER A 19 -33.37 -2.60 -13.12
CA SER A 19 -34.79 -2.61 -13.47
C SER A 19 -35.72 -2.32 -12.29
N ASN A 20 -35.22 -2.40 -11.05
CA ASN A 20 -35.99 -2.24 -9.81
C ASN A 20 -35.56 -1.01 -8.97
N SER A 21 -35.19 0.07 -9.62
CA SER A 21 -34.86 1.39 -9.01
C SER A 21 -33.54 1.45 -8.22
N TYR A 22 -32.66 0.50 -8.39
CA TYR A 22 -31.29 0.54 -7.84
C TYR A 22 -30.27 0.88 -8.93
N GLU A 23 -30.46 2.06 -9.57
CA GLU A 23 -29.66 2.45 -10.76
C GLU A 23 -28.16 2.63 -10.47
N ASP A 24 -27.81 3.02 -9.25
CA ASP A 24 -26.42 3.26 -8.82
C ASP A 24 -25.82 2.08 -8.05
N ALA A 25 -26.46 0.90 -8.09
CA ALA A 25 -25.95 -0.29 -7.43
C ALA A 25 -24.71 -0.83 -8.14
N VAL A 26 -23.63 -1.06 -7.39
CA VAL A 26 -22.43 -1.73 -7.88
C VAL A 26 -22.39 -3.14 -7.35
N VAL A 27 -22.39 -4.13 -8.25
CA VAL A 27 -22.34 -5.55 -7.91
C VAL A 27 -20.95 -6.09 -8.19
N VAL A 28 -20.30 -6.65 -7.17
CA VAL A 28 -18.98 -7.27 -7.28
C VAL A 28 -19.01 -8.68 -6.73
N SER A 29 -18.21 -9.58 -7.32
CA SER A 29 -17.98 -10.91 -6.75
C SER A 29 -17.25 -10.79 -5.43
N PHE A 30 -17.58 -11.64 -4.46
CA PHE A 30 -17.03 -11.56 -3.11
C PHE A 30 -16.67 -12.97 -2.62
N GLY A 31 -15.38 -13.28 -2.58
CA GLY A 31 -14.82 -14.50 -2.02
C GLY A 31 -15.03 -15.78 -2.82
N SER A 32 -16.21 -16.04 -3.30
CA SER A 32 -16.55 -17.22 -4.09
C SER A 32 -17.43 -16.87 -5.30
N ASP A 33 -17.55 -17.80 -6.24
CA ASP A 33 -18.45 -17.67 -7.39
C ASP A 33 -19.95 -17.64 -7.02
N ARG A 34 -20.26 -17.81 -5.74
CA ARG A 34 -21.60 -17.85 -5.18
C ARG A 34 -21.92 -16.66 -4.29
N GLU A 35 -20.94 -15.85 -3.99
CA GLU A 35 -21.12 -14.71 -3.11
C GLU A 35 -20.91 -13.41 -3.84
N ILE A 36 -21.81 -12.46 -3.56
CA ILE A 36 -21.74 -11.12 -4.11
C ILE A 36 -21.82 -10.07 -3.01
N ARG A 37 -21.20 -8.94 -3.28
CA ARG A 37 -21.42 -7.72 -2.54
C ARG A 37 -22.15 -6.74 -3.43
N VAL A 38 -23.28 -6.24 -2.95
CA VAL A 38 -24.00 -5.13 -3.55
C VAL A 38 -23.67 -3.89 -2.75
N VAL A 39 -23.14 -2.87 -3.41
CA VAL A 39 -22.85 -1.56 -2.83
C VAL A 39 -23.86 -0.58 -3.37
N LEU A 40 -24.54 0.12 -2.47
CA LEU A 40 -25.52 1.16 -2.82
C LEU A 40 -25.02 2.51 -2.32
N PRO A 41 -25.21 3.59 -3.08
CA PRO A 41 -25.05 4.93 -2.56
C PRO A 41 -26.10 5.16 -1.47
N VAL A 42 -25.69 5.85 -0.43
CA VAL A 42 -26.55 6.12 0.72
C VAL A 42 -27.09 7.55 0.66
N ASP A 43 -28.37 7.73 0.94
CA ASP A 43 -28.96 9.05 1.15
C ASP A 43 -28.40 9.70 2.42
N GLU A 44 -27.85 10.91 2.28
CA GLU A 44 -27.21 11.69 3.36
C GLU A 44 -28.19 12.14 4.48
N GLY A 45 -29.47 11.82 4.35
CA GLY A 45 -30.53 12.28 5.26
C GLY A 45 -30.83 11.35 6.45
N VAL A 46 -30.12 10.26 6.62
CA VAL A 46 -30.42 9.27 7.66
C VAL A 46 -29.74 9.60 8.98
N GLU A 47 -30.54 9.74 10.05
CA GLU A 47 -30.01 9.97 11.40
C GLU A 47 -29.14 8.81 11.87
N VAL A 48 -28.06 9.13 12.60
CA VAL A 48 -27.00 8.19 13.02
C VAL A 48 -27.53 6.98 13.81
N GLY A 49 -28.70 7.07 14.45
CA GLY A 49 -29.31 5.99 15.22
C GLY A 49 -30.05 4.92 14.41
N ASP A 50 -30.49 5.26 13.17
CA ASP A 50 -31.33 4.38 12.34
C ASP A 50 -30.57 3.67 11.21
N GLN A 51 -29.29 3.97 11.05
CA GLN A 51 -28.46 3.53 9.93
C GLN A 51 -28.32 2.00 9.84
N ALA A 52 -28.08 1.33 10.96
CA ALA A 52 -27.97 -0.12 10.98
C ALA A 52 -29.32 -0.82 10.68
N SER A 53 -30.41 -0.25 11.18
CA SER A 53 -31.77 -0.76 10.93
C SER A 53 -32.16 -0.57 9.47
N GLN A 54 -31.82 0.55 8.86
CA GLN A 54 -32.06 0.80 7.44
C GLN A 54 -31.22 -0.10 6.54
N ALA A 55 -29.93 -0.30 6.86
CA ALA A 55 -29.09 -1.22 6.10
C ALA A 55 -29.64 -2.65 6.14
N ALA A 56 -30.16 -3.08 7.28
CA ALA A 56 -30.82 -4.40 7.39
C ALA A 56 -32.08 -4.47 6.51
N LEU A 57 -32.95 -3.47 6.59
CA LEU A 57 -34.20 -3.42 5.80
C LEU A 57 -33.93 -3.38 4.29
N VAL A 58 -32.94 -2.58 3.85
CA VAL A 58 -32.52 -2.53 2.45
C VAL A 58 -31.90 -3.85 2.02
N GLY A 59 -31.07 -4.45 2.88
CA GLY A 59 -30.48 -5.77 2.64
C GLY A 59 -31.53 -6.85 2.45
N ASP A 60 -32.55 -6.91 3.33
CA ASP A 60 -33.65 -7.85 3.23
C ASP A 60 -34.51 -7.60 1.99
N SER A 61 -34.78 -6.35 1.63
CA SER A 61 -35.56 -6.02 0.42
C SER A 61 -34.84 -6.44 -0.86
N ILE A 62 -33.51 -6.26 -0.93
CA ILE A 62 -32.69 -6.71 -2.07
C ILE A 62 -32.64 -8.25 -2.12
N ALA A 63 -32.47 -8.91 -0.99
CA ALA A 63 -32.48 -10.37 -0.94
C ALA A 63 -33.82 -10.93 -1.41
N ALA A 64 -34.96 -10.36 -0.98
CA ALA A 64 -36.29 -10.74 -1.43
C ALA A 64 -36.47 -10.51 -2.93
N LEU A 65 -36.08 -9.34 -3.44
CA LEU A 65 -36.12 -8.99 -4.87
C LEU A 65 -35.34 -9.97 -5.74
N LEU A 66 -34.13 -10.34 -5.30
CA LEU A 66 -33.27 -11.25 -6.04
C LEU A 66 -33.81 -12.70 -5.96
N ASN A 67 -34.41 -13.09 -4.85
CA ASN A 67 -35.11 -14.39 -4.74
C ASN A 67 -36.32 -14.50 -5.68
N GLU A 68 -37.05 -13.41 -5.90
CA GLU A 68 -38.18 -13.41 -6.84
C GLU A 68 -37.76 -13.53 -8.30
N ASN A 69 -36.56 -12.96 -8.63
CA ASN A 69 -36.08 -12.88 -10.00
C ASN A 69 -34.94 -13.87 -10.34
N SER A 70 -34.53 -14.71 -9.39
CA SER A 70 -33.50 -15.74 -9.55
C SER A 70 -34.10 -17.15 -9.39
N ALA A 71 -33.53 -18.10 -10.14
CA ALA A 71 -33.85 -19.52 -9.94
C ALA A 71 -33.15 -20.13 -8.72
N SER A 72 -32.14 -19.42 -8.18
CA SER A 72 -31.31 -19.86 -7.06
C SER A 72 -31.76 -19.17 -5.77
N GLU A 73 -31.72 -19.87 -4.65
CA GLU A 73 -32.02 -19.30 -3.33
C GLU A 73 -30.90 -18.27 -2.94
N VAL A 74 -31.34 -17.07 -2.55
CA VAL A 74 -30.46 -15.96 -2.15
C VAL A 74 -30.62 -15.72 -0.66
N THR A 75 -29.52 -15.80 0.07
CA THR A 75 -29.45 -15.55 1.51
C THR A 75 -28.66 -14.29 1.82
N LEU A 76 -29.20 -13.42 2.67
CA LEU A 76 -28.48 -12.26 3.19
C LEU A 76 -27.46 -12.72 4.24
N LEU A 77 -26.16 -12.55 3.95
CA LEU A 77 -25.07 -12.86 4.89
C LEU A 77 -24.81 -11.73 5.89
N GLY A 78 -25.08 -10.50 5.49
CA GLY A 78 -24.92 -9.32 6.33
C GLY A 78 -25.07 -8.04 5.54
N SER A 79 -25.49 -6.99 6.22
CA SER A 79 -25.55 -5.63 5.69
C SER A 79 -24.76 -4.70 6.60
N ASP A 80 -23.88 -3.92 6.00
CA ASP A 80 -23.07 -2.94 6.70
C ASP A 80 -23.38 -1.55 6.13
N TYR A 81 -23.51 -0.57 6.99
CA TYR A 81 -23.66 0.82 6.61
C TYR A 81 -22.33 1.53 6.79
N VAL A 82 -21.82 2.12 5.71
CA VAL A 82 -20.63 2.95 5.76
C VAL A 82 -21.04 4.37 5.38
N SER A 83 -21.01 5.31 6.34
CA SER A 83 -21.32 6.70 6.03
C SER A 83 -20.22 7.32 5.17
N ALA A 84 -20.59 8.26 4.29
CA ALA A 84 -19.65 9.06 3.51
C ALA A 84 -18.61 9.75 4.41
N LYS A 85 -19.02 10.14 5.62
CA LYS A 85 -18.16 10.73 6.64
C LYS A 85 -17.00 9.82 7.06
N VAL A 86 -17.20 8.50 7.14
CA VAL A 86 -16.13 7.54 7.46
C VAL A 86 -15.09 7.51 6.36
N GLY A 87 -15.51 7.57 5.09
CA GLY A 87 -14.60 7.65 3.95
C GLY A 87 -13.80 8.96 3.95
N GLU A 88 -14.44 10.07 4.25
CA GLU A 88 -13.80 11.40 4.36
C GLU A 88 -12.80 11.43 5.52
N GLU A 89 -13.18 10.97 6.71
CA GLU A 89 -12.30 10.86 7.87
C GLU A 89 -11.10 9.93 7.60
N LEU A 90 -11.31 8.82 6.90
CA LEU A 90 -10.24 7.90 6.52
C LEU A 90 -9.24 8.56 5.55
N ALA A 91 -9.74 9.33 4.59
CA ALA A 91 -8.90 10.05 3.64
C ALA A 91 -8.13 11.18 4.31
N GLU A 92 -8.78 11.97 5.16
CA GLU A 92 -8.16 13.10 5.85
C GLU A 92 -7.18 12.65 6.92
N GLN A 93 -7.61 11.84 7.88
CA GLN A 93 -6.76 11.40 8.99
C GLN A 93 -5.69 10.40 8.54
N GLY A 94 -6.04 9.50 7.61
CA GLY A 94 -5.10 8.55 7.02
C GLY A 94 -4.05 9.26 6.16
N GLY A 95 -4.46 10.23 5.35
CA GLY A 95 -3.54 11.06 4.56
C GLY A 95 -2.61 11.89 5.45
N LEU A 96 -3.15 12.55 6.48
CA LEU A 96 -2.35 13.29 7.46
C LEU A 96 -1.37 12.37 8.20
N GLY A 97 -1.84 11.22 8.68
CA GLY A 97 -1.00 10.23 9.36
C GLY A 97 0.16 9.75 8.47
N MET A 98 -0.10 9.52 7.19
CA MET A 98 0.93 9.13 6.22
C MET A 98 1.95 10.25 5.99
N LEU A 99 1.52 11.50 5.84
CA LEU A 99 2.42 12.65 5.70
C LEU A 99 3.30 12.84 6.94
N VAL A 100 2.72 12.70 8.14
CA VAL A 100 3.47 12.77 9.41
C VAL A 100 4.49 11.63 9.49
N ALA A 101 4.11 10.41 9.13
CA ALA A 101 5.03 9.27 9.10
C ALA A 101 6.19 9.52 8.15
N LEU A 102 5.93 9.98 6.91
CA LEU A 102 6.98 10.33 5.95
C LEU A 102 7.90 11.44 6.45
N ALA A 103 7.35 12.47 7.11
CA ALA A 103 8.14 13.55 7.68
C ALA A 103 9.05 13.06 8.82
N ILE A 104 8.55 12.23 9.74
CA ILE A 104 9.35 11.64 10.83
C ILE A 104 10.47 10.76 10.24
N ILE A 105 10.15 9.93 9.26
CA ILE A 105 11.12 9.08 8.56
C ILE A 105 12.20 9.94 7.88
N MET A 106 11.82 11.02 7.22
CA MET A 106 12.76 11.92 6.58
C MET A 106 13.74 12.51 7.60
N VAL A 107 13.25 12.99 8.73
CA VAL A 107 14.08 13.52 9.82
C VAL A 107 15.00 12.44 10.37
N TYR A 108 14.48 11.24 10.65
CA TYR A 108 15.28 10.12 11.13
C TYR A 108 16.43 9.76 10.17
N ILE A 109 16.14 9.65 8.87
CA ILE A 109 17.17 9.31 7.88
C ILE A 109 18.14 10.47 7.68
N ALA A 110 17.69 11.73 7.71
CA ALA A 110 18.56 12.90 7.59
C ALA A 110 19.59 12.97 8.74
N VAL A 111 19.15 12.66 9.96
CA VAL A 111 20.05 12.62 11.14
C VAL A 111 20.98 11.40 11.08
N ARG A 112 20.46 10.23 10.64
CA ARG A 112 21.22 8.98 10.65
C ARG A 112 22.17 8.82 9.48
N PHE A 113 21.81 9.34 8.29
CA PHE A 113 22.59 9.16 7.07
C PHE A 113 23.14 10.46 6.49
N GLN A 114 22.35 11.34 6.05
CA GLN A 114 22.58 12.68 5.51
C GLN A 114 21.37 13.11 4.70
N PHE A 115 21.22 14.40 4.49
CA PHE A 115 20.06 14.98 3.81
C PHE A 115 19.81 14.41 2.39
N LYS A 116 20.88 14.21 1.58
CA LYS A 116 20.74 13.68 0.20
C LYS A 116 20.15 12.27 0.17
N PHE A 117 20.50 11.44 1.14
CA PHE A 117 19.94 10.08 1.27
C PHE A 117 18.50 10.09 1.78
N SER A 118 18.15 11.02 2.67
CA SER A 118 16.78 11.14 3.15
C SER A 118 15.82 11.56 2.04
N VAL A 119 16.22 12.49 1.17
CA VAL A 119 15.43 12.87 0.00
C VAL A 119 15.24 11.68 -0.95
N GLY A 120 16.29 10.90 -1.22
CA GLY A 120 16.20 9.69 -2.04
C GLY A 120 15.22 8.65 -1.45
N ALA A 121 15.31 8.41 -0.14
CA ALA A 121 14.44 7.47 0.55
C ALA A 121 12.97 7.94 0.54
N VAL A 122 12.70 9.20 0.86
CA VAL A 122 11.32 9.74 0.86
C VAL A 122 10.74 9.76 -0.55
N ALA A 123 11.53 10.07 -1.58
CA ALA A 123 11.08 10.00 -2.97
C ALA A 123 10.69 8.58 -3.36
N ALA A 124 11.46 7.56 -2.96
CA ALA A 124 11.13 6.16 -3.19
C ALA A 124 9.84 5.75 -2.44
N LEU A 125 9.69 6.14 -1.19
CA LEU A 125 8.48 5.86 -0.40
C LEU A 125 7.22 6.52 -0.99
N ALA A 126 7.33 7.78 -1.39
CA ALA A 126 6.23 8.50 -2.06
C ALA A 126 5.84 7.81 -3.38
N HIS A 127 6.85 7.40 -4.18
CA HIS A 127 6.62 6.60 -5.40
C HIS A 127 5.85 5.31 -5.09
N ASP A 128 6.24 4.55 -4.06
CA ASP A 128 5.62 3.27 -3.72
C ASP A 128 4.15 3.44 -3.31
N VAL A 129 3.87 4.47 -2.50
CA VAL A 129 2.50 4.80 -2.10
C VAL A 129 1.65 5.20 -3.30
N VAL A 130 2.16 6.11 -4.15
CA VAL A 130 1.42 6.59 -5.33
C VAL A 130 1.14 5.46 -6.31
N ILE A 131 2.11 4.59 -6.59
CA ILE A 131 1.91 3.44 -7.49
C ILE A 131 0.91 2.44 -6.89
N THR A 132 1.00 2.14 -5.59
CA THR A 132 0.05 1.23 -4.93
C THR A 132 -1.37 1.77 -4.99
N LEU A 133 -1.58 3.05 -4.66
CA LEU A 133 -2.88 3.71 -4.75
C LEU A 133 -3.38 3.78 -6.20
N GLY A 134 -2.49 4.05 -7.15
CA GLY A 134 -2.81 4.05 -8.58
C GLY A 134 -3.31 2.69 -9.08
N ILE A 135 -2.67 1.61 -8.66
CA ILE A 135 -3.11 0.24 -8.99
C ILE A 135 -4.47 -0.04 -8.36
N PHE A 136 -4.69 0.32 -7.10
CA PHE A 136 -5.99 0.18 -6.44
C PHE A 136 -7.10 0.92 -7.19
N SER A 137 -6.82 2.15 -7.64
CA SER A 137 -7.76 2.97 -8.41
C SER A 137 -8.09 2.36 -9.79
N ILE A 138 -7.06 1.86 -10.52
CA ILE A 138 -7.25 1.28 -11.86
C ILE A 138 -8.09 0.01 -11.79
N PHE A 139 -7.86 -0.85 -10.80
CA PHE A 139 -8.56 -2.13 -10.66
C PHE A 139 -9.84 -2.02 -9.83
N GLY A 140 -10.22 -0.83 -9.36
CA GLY A 140 -11.41 -0.62 -8.54
C GLY A 140 -11.37 -1.40 -7.21
N ILE A 141 -10.16 -1.63 -6.64
CA ILE A 141 -10.00 -2.35 -5.38
C ILE A 141 -10.42 -1.43 -4.25
N GLU A 142 -11.27 -1.93 -3.36
CA GLU A 142 -11.81 -1.18 -2.23
C GLU A 142 -10.70 -0.69 -1.28
N PHE A 143 -10.74 0.61 -1.00
CA PHE A 143 -9.84 1.22 -0.04
C PHE A 143 -10.53 1.33 1.34
N ASN A 144 -10.01 0.59 2.30
CA ASN A 144 -10.53 0.55 3.67
C ASN A 144 -9.39 0.70 4.70
N LEU A 145 -9.73 0.64 5.98
CA LEU A 145 -8.76 0.78 7.07
C LEU A 145 -7.63 -0.27 7.01
N ASN A 146 -7.95 -1.51 6.59
CA ASN A 146 -6.94 -2.55 6.43
C ASN A 146 -5.95 -2.21 5.31
N THR A 147 -6.44 -1.64 4.21
CA THR A 147 -5.61 -1.16 3.10
C THR A 147 -4.72 0.01 3.54
N LEU A 148 -5.25 0.95 4.34
CA LEU A 148 -4.45 2.02 4.93
C LEU A 148 -3.34 1.47 5.83
N ALA A 149 -3.67 0.49 6.68
CA ALA A 149 -2.66 -0.18 7.51
C ALA A 149 -1.59 -0.89 6.66
N ALA A 150 -1.99 -1.51 5.53
CA ALA A 150 -1.05 -2.08 4.58
C ALA A 150 -0.12 -1.02 3.97
N LEU A 151 -0.63 0.16 3.59
CA LEU A 151 0.21 1.26 3.08
C LEU A 151 1.27 1.71 4.09
N LEU A 152 0.89 1.84 5.36
CA LEU A 152 1.85 2.16 6.42
C LEU A 152 2.90 1.05 6.61
N ALA A 153 2.49 -0.21 6.49
CA ALA A 153 3.42 -1.34 6.53
C ALA A 153 4.36 -1.37 5.31
N ILE A 154 3.88 -1.02 4.11
CA ILE A 154 4.69 -0.88 2.89
C ILE A 154 5.78 0.18 3.09
N ILE A 155 5.46 1.33 3.67
CA ILE A 155 6.43 2.38 3.97
C ILE A 155 7.57 1.82 4.84
N GLY A 156 7.23 1.07 5.91
CA GLY A 156 8.24 0.47 6.78
C GLY A 156 9.07 -0.61 6.08
N TYR A 157 8.44 -1.43 5.25
CA TYR A 157 9.12 -2.49 4.50
C TYR A 157 10.08 -1.93 3.44
N SER A 158 9.61 -1.03 2.59
CA SER A 158 10.41 -0.40 1.53
C SER A 158 11.59 0.40 2.11
N LEU A 159 11.35 1.06 3.26
CA LEU A 159 12.40 1.79 3.97
C LEU A 159 13.56 0.87 4.39
N ASN A 160 13.29 -0.35 4.84
CA ASN A 160 14.32 -1.28 5.26
C ASN A 160 15.32 -1.60 4.13
N ASP A 161 14.82 -1.88 2.93
CA ASP A 161 15.67 -2.15 1.76
C ASP A 161 16.41 -0.88 1.30
N THR A 162 15.73 0.25 1.29
CA THR A 162 16.34 1.56 0.94
C THR A 162 17.49 1.92 1.89
N ILE A 163 17.34 1.64 3.19
CA ILE A 163 18.42 1.84 4.18
C ILE A 163 19.62 0.95 3.89
N VAL A 164 19.39 -0.33 3.61
CA VAL A 164 20.47 -1.30 3.31
C VAL A 164 21.26 -0.88 2.08
N VAL A 165 20.57 -0.49 1.02
CA VAL A 165 21.19 0.00 -0.22
C VAL A 165 21.97 1.30 0.05
N SER A 166 21.36 2.25 0.75
CA SER A 166 21.97 3.54 1.10
C SER A 166 23.23 3.39 1.96
N ASP A 167 23.19 2.49 2.94
CA ASP A 167 24.36 2.21 3.78
C ASP A 167 25.50 1.61 2.97
N ARG A 168 25.19 0.70 2.04
CA ARG A 168 26.19 0.11 1.14
C ARG A 168 26.77 1.12 0.17
N ILE A 169 25.95 2.02 -0.39
CA ILE A 169 26.42 3.13 -1.22
C ILE A 169 27.40 3.97 -0.42
N ARG A 170 27.02 4.39 0.79
CA ARG A 170 27.85 5.18 1.69
C ARG A 170 29.17 4.49 2.03
N GLU A 171 29.14 3.20 2.32
CA GLU A 171 30.35 2.41 2.59
C GLU A 171 31.28 2.40 1.39
N ASN A 172 30.77 2.12 0.18
CA ASN A 172 31.59 2.05 -1.03
C ASN A 172 32.17 3.40 -1.42
N PHE A 173 31.45 4.51 -1.26
CA PHE A 173 31.99 5.86 -1.46
C PHE A 173 33.16 6.18 -0.52
N ARG A 174 33.17 5.61 0.69
CA ARG A 174 34.30 5.76 1.64
C ARG A 174 35.48 4.85 1.31
N ARG A 175 35.21 3.63 0.88
CA ARG A 175 36.25 2.59 0.62
C ARG A 175 36.89 2.71 -0.74
N MET A 176 36.12 3.00 -1.79
CA MET A 176 36.61 3.05 -3.16
C MET A 176 37.30 4.39 -3.42
N ARG A 177 38.63 4.35 -3.58
CA ARG A 177 39.45 5.56 -3.80
C ARG A 177 39.33 6.10 -5.23
N LYS A 178 38.92 5.27 -6.21
CA LYS A 178 38.82 5.60 -7.63
C LYS A 178 37.47 5.14 -8.15
N GLY A 179 36.92 5.83 -9.14
CA GLY A 179 35.65 5.52 -9.77
C GLY A 179 34.69 6.71 -9.78
N THR A 180 33.73 6.66 -10.68
CA THR A 180 32.66 7.65 -10.79
C THR A 180 31.56 7.35 -9.76
N PRO A 181 30.73 8.32 -9.35
CA PRO A 181 29.58 8.08 -8.49
C PRO A 181 28.65 6.97 -9.01
N ILE A 182 28.43 6.92 -10.33
CA ILE A 182 27.61 5.90 -10.98
C ILE A 182 28.19 4.49 -10.78
N GLU A 183 29.51 4.33 -10.97
CA GLU A 183 30.19 3.04 -10.74
C GLU A 183 30.09 2.60 -9.28
N MET A 184 30.25 3.53 -8.32
CA MET A 184 30.14 3.23 -6.90
C MET A 184 28.73 2.79 -6.52
N VAL A 185 27.70 3.45 -7.05
CA VAL A 185 26.29 3.06 -6.86
C VAL A 185 26.03 1.70 -7.49
N ASN A 186 26.45 1.46 -8.74
CA ASN A 186 26.25 0.16 -9.40
C ASN A 186 26.90 -1.00 -8.66
N VAL A 187 28.12 -0.82 -8.16
CA VAL A 187 28.79 -1.83 -7.33
C VAL A 187 28.01 -2.09 -6.05
N SER A 188 27.50 -1.03 -5.41
CA SER A 188 26.72 -1.14 -4.18
C SER A 188 25.41 -1.91 -4.39
N LEU A 189 24.68 -1.57 -5.48
CA LEU A 189 23.44 -2.26 -5.87
C LEU A 189 23.68 -3.75 -6.11
N ASN A 190 24.70 -4.10 -6.88
CA ASN A 190 25.05 -5.49 -7.15
C ASN A 190 25.40 -6.27 -5.86
N GLN A 191 26.05 -5.63 -4.89
CA GLN A 191 26.41 -6.26 -3.62
C GLN A 191 25.20 -6.49 -2.70
N THR A 192 24.15 -5.70 -2.80
CA THR A 192 22.93 -5.81 -1.99
C THR A 192 21.80 -6.57 -2.68
N LEU A 193 21.85 -6.70 -4.02
CA LEU A 193 20.79 -7.25 -4.85
C LEU A 193 20.28 -8.63 -4.38
N SER A 194 21.19 -9.54 -4.11
CA SER A 194 20.81 -10.89 -3.67
C SER A 194 20.04 -10.88 -2.35
N ARG A 195 20.44 -10.03 -1.40
CA ARG A 195 19.75 -9.89 -0.12
C ARG A 195 18.35 -9.32 -0.33
N THR A 196 18.23 -8.22 -1.06
CA THR A 196 16.95 -7.56 -1.34
C THR A 196 15.97 -8.51 -2.06
N LEU A 197 16.43 -9.23 -3.07
CA LEU A 197 15.59 -10.19 -3.79
C LEU A 197 15.15 -11.38 -2.90
N ILE A 198 16.02 -11.92 -2.06
CA ILE A 198 15.68 -13.04 -1.17
C ILE A 198 14.67 -12.58 -0.11
N THR A 199 14.87 -11.41 0.51
CA THR A 199 13.95 -10.89 1.51
C THR A 199 12.58 -10.59 0.91
N SER A 200 12.53 -9.98 -0.26
CA SER A 200 11.27 -9.71 -0.97
C SER A 200 10.56 -11.01 -1.38
N PHE A 201 11.29 -11.98 -1.92
CA PHE A 201 10.73 -13.26 -2.32
C PHE A 201 10.13 -14.03 -1.14
N THR A 202 10.85 -14.11 -0.02
CA THR A 202 10.34 -14.80 1.19
C THR A 202 9.11 -14.10 1.77
N THR A 203 9.08 -12.77 1.75
CA THR A 203 7.90 -11.99 2.17
C THR A 203 6.72 -12.23 1.23
N LEU A 204 6.94 -12.24 -0.09
CA LEU A 204 5.90 -12.54 -1.07
C LEU A 204 5.31 -13.94 -0.88
N LEU A 205 6.11 -14.96 -0.55
CA LEU A 205 5.61 -16.30 -0.26
C LEU A 205 4.61 -16.30 0.92
N VAL A 206 4.93 -15.57 1.99
CA VAL A 206 4.02 -15.42 3.14
C VAL A 206 2.76 -14.68 2.72
N LEU A 207 2.88 -13.58 1.99
CA LEU A 207 1.74 -12.76 1.55
C LEU A 207 0.82 -13.52 0.59
N PHE A 208 1.37 -14.32 -0.33
CA PHE A 208 0.57 -15.21 -1.18
C PHE A 208 -0.15 -16.27 -0.36
N SER A 209 0.47 -16.81 0.69
CA SER A 209 -0.22 -17.74 1.60
C SER A 209 -1.38 -17.05 2.34
N VAL A 210 -1.20 -15.80 2.79
CA VAL A 210 -2.28 -15.00 3.39
C VAL A 210 -3.37 -14.70 2.37
N LEU A 211 -3.02 -14.37 1.13
CA LEU A 211 -3.99 -14.11 0.06
C LEU A 211 -4.87 -15.33 -0.24
N LEU A 212 -4.29 -16.53 -0.24
CA LEU A 212 -4.99 -17.77 -0.59
C LEU A 212 -5.80 -18.36 0.56
N ILE A 213 -5.37 -18.17 1.81
CA ILE A 213 -5.92 -18.86 2.98
C ILE A 213 -6.58 -17.88 3.96
N GLY A 214 -6.20 -16.60 3.94
CA GLY A 214 -6.54 -15.63 4.98
C GLY A 214 -7.97 -15.10 4.98
N GLY A 215 -8.81 -15.50 4.00
CA GLY A 215 -10.19 -15.04 3.89
C GLY A 215 -10.30 -13.57 3.41
N GLU A 216 -11.54 -13.16 3.17
CA GLU A 216 -11.87 -11.90 2.48
C GLU A 216 -11.39 -10.63 3.19
N THR A 217 -11.49 -10.60 4.51
CA THR A 217 -11.10 -9.42 5.31
C THR A 217 -9.62 -9.08 5.16
N THR A 218 -8.79 -10.08 4.88
CA THR A 218 -7.34 -9.93 4.73
C THR A 218 -6.88 -9.81 3.29
N GLN A 219 -7.75 -10.09 2.31
CA GLN A 219 -7.39 -10.06 0.88
C GLN A 219 -6.90 -8.68 0.43
N GLY A 220 -7.66 -7.61 0.70
CA GLY A 220 -7.26 -6.24 0.34
C GLY A 220 -5.91 -5.85 0.96
N PHE A 221 -5.70 -6.23 2.22
CA PHE A 221 -4.44 -6.04 2.93
C PHE A 221 -3.29 -6.81 2.25
N ALA A 222 -3.49 -8.09 1.94
CA ALA A 222 -2.48 -8.93 1.30
C ALA A 222 -2.14 -8.44 -0.11
N ILE A 223 -3.14 -8.06 -0.92
CA ILE A 223 -2.95 -7.50 -2.27
C ILE A 223 -2.13 -6.20 -2.19
N ALA A 224 -2.50 -5.28 -1.28
CA ALA A 224 -1.75 -4.04 -1.10
C ALA A 224 -0.28 -4.30 -0.78
N LEU A 225 -0.01 -5.21 0.18
CA LEU A 225 1.36 -5.56 0.57
C LEU A 225 2.13 -6.27 -0.55
N ILE A 226 1.50 -7.17 -1.32
CA ILE A 226 2.15 -7.82 -2.48
C ILE A 226 2.59 -6.77 -3.49
N ILE A 227 1.69 -5.86 -3.86
CA ILE A 227 1.99 -4.75 -4.77
C ILE A 227 3.13 -3.90 -4.18
N GLY A 228 2.99 -3.49 -2.92
CA GLY A 228 3.96 -2.65 -2.24
C GLY A 228 5.35 -3.27 -2.11
N VAL A 229 5.45 -4.58 -1.84
CA VAL A 229 6.74 -5.28 -1.78
C VAL A 229 7.40 -5.36 -3.15
N VAL A 230 6.65 -5.64 -4.22
CA VAL A 230 7.19 -5.67 -5.59
C VAL A 230 7.66 -4.28 -6.02
N VAL A 231 6.81 -3.27 -5.84
CA VAL A 231 7.11 -1.88 -6.20
C VAL A 231 8.25 -1.34 -5.34
N GLY A 232 8.26 -1.59 -4.03
CA GLY A 232 9.30 -1.17 -3.09
C GLY A 232 10.65 -1.81 -3.36
N THR A 233 10.67 -3.09 -3.78
CA THR A 233 11.90 -3.75 -4.22
C THR A 233 12.50 -3.05 -5.45
N TYR A 234 11.66 -2.68 -6.41
CA TYR A 234 12.11 -1.91 -7.57
C TYR A 234 12.57 -0.50 -7.18
N SER A 235 11.80 0.20 -6.35
CA SER A 235 12.07 1.59 -5.99
C SER A 235 13.32 1.77 -5.15
N SER A 236 13.61 0.85 -4.22
CA SER A 236 14.83 0.88 -3.42
C SER A 236 16.10 0.77 -4.28
N ILE A 237 16.04 -0.02 -5.37
CA ILE A 237 17.18 -0.21 -6.30
C ILE A 237 17.29 0.96 -7.28
N TYR A 238 16.17 1.36 -7.92
CA TYR A 238 16.22 2.29 -9.04
C TYR A 238 15.81 3.72 -8.66
N VAL A 239 14.73 3.90 -7.89
CA VAL A 239 14.25 5.26 -7.60
C VAL A 239 15.14 5.94 -6.58
N ALA A 240 15.38 5.31 -5.42
CA ALA A 240 16.22 5.89 -4.37
C ALA A 240 17.63 6.19 -4.86
N SER A 241 18.28 5.24 -5.54
CA SER A 241 19.65 5.41 -6.01
C SER A 241 19.78 6.46 -7.12
N ASN A 242 18.81 6.54 -8.05
CA ASN A 242 18.83 7.59 -9.07
C ASN A 242 18.61 8.99 -8.50
N VAL A 243 17.73 9.14 -7.50
CA VAL A 243 17.55 10.42 -6.81
C VAL A 243 18.85 10.83 -6.09
N ILE A 244 19.53 9.90 -5.42
CA ILE A 244 20.83 10.16 -4.78
C ILE A 244 21.86 10.60 -5.82
N LEU A 245 21.94 9.96 -6.99
CA LEU A 245 22.82 10.37 -8.08
C LEU A 245 22.45 11.74 -8.64
N TYR A 246 21.15 12.02 -8.84
CA TYR A 246 20.67 13.32 -9.31
C TYR A 246 21.01 14.46 -8.36
N MET A 247 21.06 14.20 -7.06
CA MET A 247 21.48 15.15 -6.04
C MET A 247 23.00 15.36 -6.01
N ASN A 248 23.75 14.80 -6.95
CA ASN A 248 25.21 14.92 -7.05
C ASN A 248 25.89 14.58 -5.72
N VAL A 249 25.62 13.38 -5.22
CA VAL A 249 26.33 12.88 -4.03
C VAL A 249 27.82 12.77 -4.36
N THR A 250 28.65 13.39 -3.52
CA THR A 250 30.11 13.37 -3.67
C THR A 250 30.73 12.58 -2.52
N ARG A 251 32.00 12.24 -2.70
CA ARG A 251 32.77 11.58 -1.65
C ARG A 251 32.96 12.49 -0.44
N GLU A 252 33.14 13.81 -0.68
CA GLU A 252 33.31 14.81 0.36
C GLU A 252 32.10 14.90 1.29
N ASP A 253 30.90 14.78 0.74
CA ASP A 253 29.65 14.71 1.52
C ASP A 253 29.66 13.55 2.55
N LEU A 254 30.42 12.49 2.28
CA LEU A 254 30.39 11.24 3.03
C LEU A 254 31.62 11.03 3.94
N MET A 255 32.62 11.91 3.84
CA MET A 255 33.75 11.87 4.74
C MET A 255 33.36 12.37 6.13
N ILE A 256 33.88 11.71 7.16
CA ILE A 256 33.75 12.18 8.54
C ILE A 256 34.63 13.46 8.60
N PRO A 257 34.08 14.63 9.03
CA PRO A 257 34.93 15.81 9.20
C PRO A 257 36.04 15.46 10.19
N LEU A 258 37.27 15.72 9.77
CA LEU A 258 38.43 15.64 10.67
C LEU A 258 38.14 16.58 11.83
N LYS A 259 38.24 16.12 13.07
CA LYS A 259 38.15 17.00 14.23
C LYS A 259 39.21 18.06 14.08
N GLU A 260 38.82 19.34 14.12
CA GLU A 260 39.80 20.44 14.24
C GLU A 260 40.69 20.15 15.43
N GLY A 261 42.00 20.01 15.19
CA GLY A 261 42.96 19.64 16.22
C GLY A 261 43.46 18.19 16.21
N ALA A 262 42.97 17.32 15.34
CA ALA A 262 43.48 15.94 15.21
C ALA A 262 44.97 15.88 14.83
N ASP A 263 45.49 16.94 14.21
CA ASP A 263 46.95 17.10 13.88
C ASP A 263 47.78 17.48 15.13
N LEU A 264 47.17 17.99 16.19
CA LEU A 264 47.86 18.33 17.43
C LEU A 264 48.06 17.12 18.36
N ASP A 265 47.21 16.09 18.24
CA ASP A 265 47.37 14.84 18.99
C ASP A 265 48.37 13.86 18.35
N ALA A 266 48.85 14.17 17.15
CA ALA A 266 49.83 13.36 16.40
C ALA A 266 51.29 13.85 16.56
N LEU A 267 51.53 14.88 17.40
CA LEU A 267 52.90 15.33 17.70
C LEU A 267 53.47 14.48 18.84
N PRO A 268 54.69 13.91 18.66
CA PRO A 268 55.33 13.05 19.65
C PRO A 268 55.69 13.75 20.96
#